data_5a784f4da5953e4c77fae90d88353616
#
_entry.id   5a784f4da5953e4c77fae90d88353616
#
_cell.length_a   1.000
_cell.length_b   1.000
_cell.length_c   1.000
_cell.angle_alpha   90.00
_cell.angle_beta   90.00
_cell.angle_gamma   90.00
#
_symmetry.space_group_name_H-M   'P 1'
#
loop_
_entity.id
_entity.type
_entity.pdbx_description
1 polymer ?
#
loop_
_entity_poly.entity_id
_entity_poly.type
_entity_poly.pdbx_seq_one_letter_code
_entity_poly.pdbx_strand_id
1 'polypeptide(L)'
;KVWLSLLYCFTAAFLSAFLDALTVTAVLIGVTVGFYRIYHLIISNKYFDDTAHDIHNDASIDSLKVEELDDFKGFLRQLIMHGAVGTALGGVCTIVGEPQNLLIANIAGWDFIEFFLYMAPVTMPVFVAGLLVCFCLERFKLAGFGSELSGNIRTIFAEYAAYELSLIHISEPTRRRH
;
A
#
# COMPACT_ATOMS: atom_id res chain seq x y z
N LYS A 1 5.43 3.77 -12.91
CA LYS A 1 4.83 4.33 -11.72
C LYS A 1 3.31 4.28 -11.76
N VAL A 2 2.64 4.87 -12.74
CA VAL A 2 1.16 4.86 -12.91
C VAL A 2 0.58 3.45 -12.69
N TRP A 3 1.16 2.46 -13.34
CA TRP A 3 0.73 1.06 -13.19
C TRP A 3 0.92 0.52 -11.77
N LEU A 4 1.96 0.94 -11.05
CA LEU A 4 2.18 0.55 -9.66
C LEU A 4 1.10 1.12 -8.75
N SER A 5 0.80 2.41 -8.89
CA SER A 5 -0.25 3.09 -8.10
C SER A 5 -1.63 2.50 -8.38
N LEU A 6 -1.96 2.20 -9.66
CA LEU A 6 -3.20 1.54 -10.02
C LEU A 6 -3.29 0.11 -9.50
N LEU A 7 -2.20 -0.66 -9.61
CA LEU A 7 -2.13 -2.01 -9.06
C LEU A 7 -2.34 -2.00 -7.55
N TYR A 8 -1.73 -1.04 -6.85
CA TYR A 8 -1.89 -0.87 -5.41
C TYR A 8 -3.33 -0.51 -5.03
N CYS A 9 -3.96 0.43 -5.76
CA CYS A 9 -5.36 0.77 -5.60
C CYS A 9 -6.28 -0.43 -5.85
N PHE A 10 -6.05 -1.17 -6.93
CA PHE A 10 -6.83 -2.36 -7.28
C PHE A 10 -6.66 -3.48 -6.23
N THR A 11 -5.43 -3.73 -5.78
CA THR A 11 -5.16 -4.75 -4.74
C THR A 11 -5.84 -4.36 -3.43
N ALA A 12 -5.77 -3.08 -3.04
CA ALA A 12 -6.47 -2.57 -1.87
C ALA A 12 -7.98 -2.77 -1.98
N ALA A 13 -8.56 -2.48 -3.14
CA ALA A 13 -9.98 -2.69 -3.41
C ALA A 13 -10.36 -4.17 -3.36
N PHE A 14 -9.57 -5.02 -4.00
CA PHE A 14 -9.82 -6.46 -3.98
C PHE A 14 -9.78 -7.03 -2.55
N LEU A 15 -8.78 -6.66 -1.77
CA LEU A 15 -8.67 -7.11 -0.37
C LEU A 15 -9.84 -6.57 0.46
N SER A 16 -10.21 -5.30 0.28
CA SER A 16 -11.30 -4.68 1.04
C SER A 16 -12.69 -5.24 0.68
N ALA A 17 -12.85 -5.84 -0.48
CA ALA A 17 -14.07 -6.55 -0.82
C ALA A 17 -14.30 -7.83 0.03
N PHE A 18 -13.24 -8.41 0.60
CA PHE A 18 -13.29 -9.64 1.40
C PHE A 18 -12.89 -9.44 2.86
N LEU A 19 -12.17 -8.35 3.13
CA LEU A 19 -11.77 -7.93 4.48
C LEU A 19 -12.39 -6.55 4.72
N ASP A 20 -12.61 -6.19 5.98
CA ASP A 20 -13.10 -4.84 6.26
C ASP A 20 -12.10 -3.74 5.86
N ALA A 21 -12.60 -2.59 5.44
CA ALA A 21 -11.80 -1.49 4.92
C ALA A 21 -10.80 -0.94 5.96
N LEU A 22 -11.13 -1.00 7.26
CA LEU A 22 -10.23 -0.53 8.33
C LEU A 22 -9.02 -1.46 8.46
N THR A 23 -9.25 -2.76 8.44
CA THR A 23 -8.17 -3.77 8.51
C THR A 23 -7.22 -3.62 7.32
N VAL A 24 -7.76 -3.52 6.10
CA VAL A 24 -6.93 -3.33 4.90
C VAL A 24 -6.14 -2.03 4.98
N THR A 25 -6.78 -0.93 5.39
CA THR A 25 -6.12 0.38 5.55
C THR A 25 -4.99 0.31 6.57
N ALA A 26 -5.20 -0.35 7.72
CA ALA A 26 -4.18 -0.52 8.75
C ALA A 26 -2.96 -1.30 8.21
N VAL A 27 -3.20 -2.37 7.45
CA VAL A 27 -2.13 -3.14 6.80
C VAL A 27 -1.36 -2.28 5.79
N LEU A 28 -2.05 -1.52 4.94
CA LEU A 28 -1.43 -0.64 3.96
C LEU A 28 -0.55 0.43 4.60
N ILE A 29 -1.02 1.05 5.69
CA ILE A 29 -0.24 2.01 6.48
C ILE A 29 0.99 1.32 7.08
N GLY A 30 0.82 0.16 7.71
CA GLY A 30 1.91 -0.60 8.31
C GLY A 30 3.01 -0.94 7.31
N VAL A 31 2.64 -1.43 6.13
CA VAL A 31 3.57 -1.73 5.02
C VAL A 31 4.28 -0.46 4.55
N THR A 32 3.55 0.65 4.42
CA THR A 32 4.13 1.92 3.94
C THR A 32 5.11 2.50 4.97
N VAL A 33 4.77 2.44 6.26
CA VAL A 33 5.68 2.85 7.34
C VAL A 33 6.92 1.95 7.39
N GLY A 34 6.76 0.65 7.16
CA GLY A 34 7.87 -0.28 7.02
C GLY A 34 8.84 0.10 5.90
N PHE A 35 8.32 0.44 4.72
CA PHE A 35 9.13 0.93 3.60
C PHE A 35 9.84 2.25 3.94
N TYR A 36 9.15 3.17 4.61
CA TYR A 36 9.75 4.42 5.04
C TYR A 36 10.92 4.17 6.01
N ARG A 37 10.73 3.30 7.01
CA ARG A 37 11.76 2.95 7.97
C ARG A 37 13.01 2.38 7.30
N ILE A 38 12.85 1.43 6.38
CA ILE A 38 13.96 0.82 5.65
C ILE A 38 14.74 1.89 4.87
N TYR A 39 14.02 2.74 4.14
CA TYR A 39 14.65 3.81 3.38
C TYR A 39 15.41 4.79 4.27
N HIS A 40 14.79 5.21 5.40
CA HIS A 40 15.39 6.12 6.36
C HIS A 40 16.66 5.55 7.03
N LEU A 41 16.68 4.25 7.36
CA LEU A 41 17.86 3.57 7.87
C LEU A 41 19.03 3.64 6.88
N ILE A 42 18.76 3.36 5.61
CA ILE A 42 19.79 3.33 4.56
C ILE A 42 20.38 4.71 4.32
N ILE A 43 19.56 5.73 4.17
CA ILE A 43 20.08 7.10 3.95
C ILE A 43 20.79 7.69 5.16
N SER A 44 20.48 7.17 6.37
CA SER A 44 21.17 7.50 7.62
C SER A 44 22.48 6.70 7.82
N ASN A 45 22.86 5.85 6.84
CA ASN A 45 24.02 4.95 6.91
C ASN A 45 23.99 4.02 8.15
N LYS A 46 22.81 3.53 8.53
CA LYS A 46 22.60 2.60 9.64
C LYS A 46 22.32 1.19 9.13
N TYR A 47 22.55 0.19 10.00
CA TYR A 47 22.25 -1.20 9.68
C TYR A 47 20.76 -1.49 9.77
N PHE A 48 20.29 -2.47 9.00
CA PHE A 48 18.85 -2.85 8.92
C PHE A 48 18.29 -3.39 10.24
N ASP A 49 19.12 -3.90 11.13
CA ASP A 49 18.76 -4.47 12.43
C ASP A 49 18.70 -3.44 13.56
N ASP A 50 19.00 -2.15 13.30
CA ASP A 50 18.88 -1.08 14.30
C ASP A 50 17.43 -0.83 14.68
N THR A 51 16.94 -1.54 15.69
CA THR A 51 15.57 -1.43 16.22
C THR A 51 15.33 -0.13 16.99
N ALA A 52 16.39 0.53 17.48
CA ALA A 52 16.32 1.78 18.24
C ALA A 52 16.34 3.03 17.34
N HIS A 53 16.39 2.87 16.02
CA HIS A 53 16.45 3.98 15.10
C HIS A 53 15.17 4.84 15.13
N ASP A 54 15.35 6.13 15.42
CA ASP A 54 14.27 7.11 15.39
C ASP A 54 14.04 7.63 13.97
N ILE A 55 12.91 7.23 13.37
CA ILE A 55 12.48 7.61 12.02
C ILE A 55 11.98 9.07 11.92
N HIS A 56 11.85 9.76 13.04
CA HIS A 56 11.43 11.17 13.10
C HIS A 56 12.63 12.14 13.18
N ASN A 57 13.84 11.61 13.36
CA ASN A 57 15.03 12.43 13.50
C ASN A 57 15.79 12.54 12.16
N ASP A 58 15.37 13.50 11.33
CA ASP A 58 16.02 13.81 10.06
C ASP A 58 17.37 14.54 10.23
N ALA A 59 17.74 14.96 11.45
CA ALA A 59 18.97 15.71 11.69
C ALA A 59 20.28 14.90 11.44
N SER A 60 20.17 13.59 11.38
CA SER A 60 21.28 12.69 11.06
C SER A 60 21.50 12.47 9.56
N ILE A 61 20.63 13.04 8.72
CA ILE A 61 20.64 12.84 7.26
C ILE A 61 21.45 13.97 6.61
N ASP A 62 22.33 13.61 5.68
CA ASP A 62 23.07 14.55 4.86
C ASP A 62 22.11 15.48 4.10
N SER A 63 22.37 16.78 4.11
CA SER A 63 21.55 17.79 3.44
C SER A 63 21.29 17.50 1.96
N LEU A 64 22.21 16.82 1.28
CA LEU A 64 22.06 16.39 -0.11
C LEU A 64 21.04 15.25 -0.28
N LYS A 65 20.75 14.50 0.78
CA LYS A 65 19.79 13.39 0.77
C LYS A 65 18.39 13.78 1.28
N VAL A 66 18.23 14.97 1.84
CA VAL A 66 16.96 15.45 2.38
C VAL A 66 15.93 15.60 1.26
N GLU A 67 16.32 16.11 0.10
CA GLU A 67 15.43 16.25 -1.07
C GLU A 67 14.94 14.88 -1.56
N GLU A 68 15.83 13.89 -1.64
CA GLU A 68 15.46 12.50 -2.00
C GLU A 68 14.50 11.88 -0.98
N LEU A 69 14.68 12.18 0.32
CA LEU A 69 13.77 11.73 1.37
C LEU A 69 12.38 12.35 1.22
N ASP A 70 12.31 13.64 0.93
CA ASP A 70 11.02 14.33 0.76
C ASP A 70 10.27 13.84 -0.48
N ASP A 71 10.96 13.55 -1.58
CA ASP A 71 10.39 12.91 -2.76
C ASP A 71 9.84 11.52 -2.43
N PHE A 72 10.57 10.74 -1.62
CA PHE A 72 10.12 9.44 -1.18
C PHE A 72 8.90 9.52 -0.25
N LYS A 73 8.88 10.45 0.70
CA LYS A 73 7.70 10.75 1.53
C LYS A 73 6.50 11.13 0.66
N GLY A 74 6.72 11.96 -0.36
CA GLY A 74 5.69 12.33 -1.34
C GLY A 74 5.13 11.12 -2.08
N PHE A 75 6.00 10.24 -2.55
CA PHE A 75 5.59 8.98 -3.20
C PHE A 75 4.78 8.07 -2.28
N LEU A 76 5.23 7.84 -1.05
CA LEU A 76 4.52 6.98 -0.08
C LEU A 76 3.15 7.56 0.28
N ARG A 77 3.05 8.89 0.45
CA ARG A 77 1.77 9.57 0.68
C ARG A 77 0.80 9.33 -0.47
N GLN A 78 1.25 9.43 -1.71
CA GLN A 78 0.43 9.15 -2.89
C GLN A 78 -0.03 7.68 -2.91
N LEU A 79 0.85 6.76 -2.55
CA LEU A 79 0.51 5.33 -2.50
C LEU A 79 -0.58 5.05 -1.46
N ILE A 80 -0.47 5.62 -0.25
CA ILE A 80 -1.50 5.51 0.80
C ILE A 80 -2.83 6.09 0.31
N MET A 81 -2.81 7.26 -0.35
CA MET A 81 -4.04 7.88 -0.88
C MET A 81 -4.73 6.99 -1.91
N HIS A 82 -3.97 6.38 -2.84
CA HIS A 82 -4.51 5.40 -3.78
C HIS A 82 -5.06 4.15 -3.08
N GLY A 83 -4.36 3.68 -2.05
CA GLY A 83 -4.81 2.57 -1.22
C GLY A 83 -6.12 2.88 -0.51
N ALA A 84 -6.24 4.06 0.10
CA ALA A 84 -7.47 4.50 0.79
C ALA A 84 -8.66 4.62 -0.17
N VAL A 85 -8.45 5.15 -1.38
CA VAL A 85 -9.49 5.15 -2.42
C VAL A 85 -9.86 3.71 -2.82
N GLY A 86 -8.85 2.85 -3.00
CA GLY A 86 -9.07 1.44 -3.31
C GLY A 86 -9.91 0.73 -2.25
N THR A 87 -9.58 0.89 -0.96
CA THR A 87 -10.34 0.26 0.13
C THR A 87 -11.80 0.70 0.15
N ALA A 88 -12.07 2.00 -0.05
CA ALA A 88 -13.43 2.51 -0.14
C ALA A 88 -14.20 1.93 -1.34
N LEU A 89 -13.56 1.90 -2.51
CA LEU A 89 -14.17 1.35 -3.73
C LEU A 89 -14.47 -0.15 -3.64
N GLY A 90 -13.60 -0.91 -2.99
CA GLY A 90 -13.77 -2.35 -2.80
C GLY A 90 -14.76 -2.69 -1.71
N GLY A 91 -14.70 -1.97 -0.59
CA GLY A 91 -15.54 -2.20 0.58
C GLY A 91 -17.03 -2.11 0.30
N VAL A 92 -17.45 -1.21 -0.59
CA VAL A 92 -18.87 -1.07 -0.96
C VAL A 92 -19.39 -2.17 -1.87
N CYS A 93 -18.52 -3.02 -2.43
CA CYS A 93 -18.94 -4.01 -3.42
C CYS A 93 -19.56 -5.27 -2.82
N THR A 94 -19.23 -5.62 -1.57
CA THR A 94 -19.68 -6.87 -0.95
C THR A 94 -20.24 -6.66 0.46
N ILE A 95 -20.96 -7.66 0.94
CA ILE A 95 -21.54 -7.68 2.29
C ILE A 95 -20.46 -7.53 3.38
N VAL A 96 -19.27 -8.10 3.17
CA VAL A 96 -18.23 -8.20 4.18
C VAL A 96 -17.34 -6.95 4.22
N GLY A 97 -17.26 -6.23 3.11
CA GLY A 97 -16.32 -5.12 2.95
C GLY A 97 -16.57 -3.94 3.89
N GLU A 98 -17.82 -3.71 4.29
CA GLU A 98 -18.18 -2.66 5.24
C GLU A 98 -19.34 -3.09 6.16
N PRO A 99 -19.33 -2.69 7.47
CA PRO A 99 -20.37 -3.09 8.43
C PRO A 99 -21.80 -2.68 8.02
N GLN A 100 -21.96 -1.53 7.37
CA GLN A 100 -23.28 -1.06 6.89
C GLN A 100 -23.87 -1.97 5.81
N ASN A 101 -23.03 -2.60 4.98
CA ASN A 101 -23.49 -3.53 3.94
C ASN A 101 -24.12 -4.77 4.57
N LEU A 102 -23.54 -5.26 5.67
CA LEU A 102 -24.12 -6.37 6.42
C LEU A 102 -25.49 -6.04 7.00
N LEU A 103 -25.66 -4.80 7.50
CA LEU A 103 -26.94 -4.34 8.02
C LEU A 103 -27.99 -4.25 6.89
N ILE A 104 -27.63 -3.68 5.75
CA ILE A 104 -28.50 -3.57 4.58
C ILE A 104 -28.93 -4.96 4.10
N ALA A 105 -27.98 -5.86 3.94
CA ALA A 105 -28.25 -7.24 3.50
C ALA A 105 -29.18 -7.98 4.46
N ASN A 106 -28.96 -7.83 5.77
CA ASN A 106 -29.81 -8.46 6.80
C ASN A 106 -31.27 -7.92 6.74
N ILE A 107 -31.44 -6.60 6.62
CA ILE A 107 -32.79 -5.99 6.50
C ILE A 107 -33.47 -6.40 5.20
N ALA A 108 -32.73 -6.46 4.11
CA ALA A 108 -33.24 -6.83 2.78
C ALA A 108 -33.45 -8.36 2.61
N GLY A 109 -32.89 -9.17 3.50
CA GLY A 109 -32.90 -10.63 3.41
C GLY A 109 -32.01 -11.17 2.28
N TRP A 110 -30.98 -10.42 1.90
CA TRP A 110 -30.07 -10.80 0.81
C TRP A 110 -28.92 -11.64 1.31
N ASP A 111 -28.58 -12.70 0.57
CA ASP A 111 -27.33 -13.43 0.74
C ASP A 111 -26.14 -12.70 0.09
N PHE A 112 -24.94 -13.28 0.20
CA PHE A 112 -23.72 -12.67 -0.33
C PHE A 112 -23.77 -12.43 -1.84
N ILE A 113 -24.31 -13.38 -2.60
CA ILE A 113 -24.37 -13.31 -4.05
C ILE A 113 -25.47 -12.33 -4.48
N GLU A 114 -26.62 -12.37 -3.82
CA GLU A 114 -27.73 -11.46 -4.08
C GLU A 114 -27.32 -10.02 -3.81
N PHE A 115 -26.67 -9.74 -2.68
CA PHE A 115 -26.14 -8.41 -2.38
C PHE A 115 -25.22 -7.91 -3.49
N PHE A 116 -24.24 -8.73 -3.89
CA PHE A 116 -23.31 -8.36 -4.95
C PHE A 116 -24.05 -8.06 -6.26
N LEU A 117 -24.99 -8.91 -6.68
CA LEU A 117 -25.72 -8.73 -7.94
C LEU A 117 -26.63 -7.50 -7.93
N TYR A 118 -27.29 -7.21 -6.80
CA TYR A 118 -28.15 -6.03 -6.68
C TYR A 118 -27.34 -4.72 -6.61
N MET A 119 -26.17 -4.76 -5.98
CA MET A 119 -25.33 -3.58 -5.85
C MET A 119 -24.41 -3.35 -7.04
N ALA A 120 -24.01 -4.39 -7.78
CA ALA A 120 -23.06 -4.31 -8.89
C ALA A 120 -23.42 -3.27 -9.97
N PRO A 121 -24.70 -3.06 -10.37
CA PRO A 121 -25.05 -2.03 -11.35
C PRO A 121 -24.66 -0.61 -10.93
N VAL A 122 -24.51 -0.36 -9.63
CA VAL A 122 -24.06 0.92 -9.08
C VAL A 122 -22.58 0.89 -8.72
N THR A 123 -22.14 -0.15 -8.01
CA THR A 123 -20.78 -0.21 -7.47
C THR A 123 -19.72 -0.41 -8.56
N MET A 124 -20.01 -1.18 -9.61
CA MET A 124 -19.04 -1.40 -10.70
C MET A 124 -18.76 -0.15 -11.54
N PRO A 125 -19.77 0.63 -11.99
CA PRO A 125 -19.49 1.93 -12.62
C PRO A 125 -18.71 2.89 -11.72
N VAL A 126 -19.04 2.97 -10.43
CA VAL A 126 -18.31 3.81 -9.46
C VAL A 126 -16.87 3.32 -9.30
N PHE A 127 -16.67 2.01 -9.22
CA PHE A 127 -15.33 1.41 -9.15
C PHE A 127 -14.47 1.79 -10.36
N VAL A 128 -15.00 1.64 -11.56
CA VAL A 128 -14.31 2.00 -12.81
C VAL A 128 -14.03 3.50 -12.85
N ALA A 129 -15.02 4.34 -12.49
CA ALA A 129 -14.82 5.80 -12.43
C ALA A 129 -13.75 6.19 -11.42
N GLY A 130 -13.71 5.57 -10.23
CA GLY A 130 -12.68 5.80 -9.22
C GLY A 130 -11.29 5.43 -9.70
N LEU A 131 -11.12 4.28 -10.37
CA LEU A 131 -9.85 3.88 -10.98
C LEU A 131 -9.43 4.86 -12.10
N LEU A 132 -10.36 5.34 -12.91
CA LEU A 132 -10.07 6.35 -13.93
C LEU A 132 -9.63 7.68 -13.32
N VAL A 133 -10.24 8.11 -12.22
CA VAL A 133 -9.80 9.32 -11.50
C VAL A 133 -8.38 9.12 -10.97
N CYS A 134 -8.08 7.99 -10.32
CA CYS A 134 -6.73 7.66 -9.87
C CYS A 134 -5.71 7.68 -11.02
N PHE A 135 -6.09 7.08 -12.16
CA PHE A 135 -5.25 7.12 -13.37
C PHE A 135 -5.00 8.55 -13.86
N CYS A 136 -6.04 9.37 -13.94
CA CYS A 136 -5.93 10.76 -14.39
C CYS A 136 -5.06 11.60 -13.45
N LEU A 137 -5.25 11.51 -12.14
CA LEU A 137 -4.46 12.21 -11.15
C LEU A 137 -2.96 11.92 -11.30
N GLU A 138 -2.63 10.64 -11.45
CA GLU A 138 -1.25 10.18 -11.60
C GLU A 138 -0.67 10.54 -12.98
N ARG A 139 -1.47 10.41 -14.06
CA ARG A 139 -1.03 10.65 -15.45
C ARG A 139 -0.79 12.13 -15.73
N PHE A 140 -1.63 12.98 -15.18
CA PHE A 140 -1.57 14.43 -15.38
C PHE A 140 -0.81 15.16 -14.26
N LYS A 141 -0.25 14.41 -13.30
CA LYS A 141 0.50 14.95 -12.14
C LYS A 141 -0.29 16.02 -11.38
N LEU A 142 -1.60 15.82 -11.22
CA LEU A 142 -2.49 16.77 -10.54
C LEU A 142 -2.39 16.63 -9.01
N ALA A 143 -2.68 17.71 -8.28
CA ALA A 143 -2.77 17.73 -6.82
C ALA A 143 -1.52 17.19 -6.09
N GLY A 144 -0.33 17.39 -6.66
CA GLY A 144 0.93 16.88 -6.09
C GLY A 144 1.20 15.40 -6.34
N PHE A 145 0.37 14.73 -7.16
CA PHE A 145 0.67 13.39 -7.66
C PHE A 145 1.77 13.44 -8.73
N GLY A 146 2.51 12.35 -8.90
CA GLY A 146 3.51 12.24 -9.97
C GLY A 146 4.95 12.47 -9.52
N SER A 147 5.27 12.57 -8.19
CA SER A 147 6.66 12.54 -7.72
C SER A 147 7.36 11.28 -8.21
N GLU A 148 8.54 11.44 -8.79
CA GLU A 148 9.28 10.32 -9.39
C GLU A 148 10.13 9.66 -8.32
N LEU A 149 10.15 8.33 -8.29
CA LEU A 149 11.11 7.61 -7.47
C LEU A 149 12.51 7.84 -8.03
N SER A 150 13.43 8.32 -7.20
CA SER A 150 14.85 8.33 -7.55
C SER A 150 15.33 6.94 -7.95
N GLY A 151 16.20 6.84 -8.96
CA GLY A 151 16.75 5.56 -9.43
C GLY A 151 17.43 4.74 -8.32
N ASN A 152 17.98 5.42 -7.31
CA ASN A 152 18.63 4.81 -6.15
C ASN A 152 17.67 3.98 -5.28
N ILE A 153 16.39 4.36 -5.20
CA ILE A 153 15.40 3.68 -4.36
C ILE A 153 15.19 2.23 -4.80
N ARG A 154 15.17 1.98 -6.11
CA ARG A 154 15.02 0.62 -6.64
C ARG A 154 16.21 -0.28 -6.26
N THR A 155 17.41 0.25 -6.29
CA THR A 155 18.63 -0.47 -5.91
C THR A 155 18.60 -0.78 -4.40
N ILE A 156 18.21 0.20 -3.58
CA ILE A 156 18.08 0.08 -2.13
C ILE A 156 17.11 -1.06 -1.75
N PHE A 157 15.92 -1.09 -2.35
CA PHE A 157 14.97 -2.18 -2.05
C PHE A 157 15.42 -3.53 -2.59
N ALA A 158 16.19 -3.58 -3.67
CA ALA A 158 16.78 -4.82 -4.16
C ALA A 158 17.86 -5.36 -3.20
N GLU A 159 18.69 -4.48 -2.63
CA GLU A 159 19.68 -4.85 -1.61
C GLU A 159 19.02 -5.33 -0.31
N TYR A 160 17.95 -4.66 0.14
CA TYR A 160 17.19 -5.11 1.30
C TYR A 160 16.54 -6.48 1.08
N ALA A 161 15.93 -6.69 -0.08
CA ALA A 161 15.34 -7.97 -0.42
C ALA A 161 16.39 -9.10 -0.46
N ALA A 162 17.59 -8.82 -0.97
CA ALA A 162 18.70 -9.77 -0.96
C ALA A 162 19.19 -10.06 0.46
N TYR A 163 19.24 -9.06 1.33
CA TYR A 163 19.60 -9.21 2.74
C TYR A 163 18.58 -10.12 3.48
N GLU A 164 17.29 -9.85 3.36
CA GLU A 164 16.23 -10.68 3.96
C GLU A 164 16.26 -12.13 3.46
N LEU A 165 16.45 -12.34 2.16
CA LEU A 165 16.59 -13.67 1.58
C LEU A 165 17.81 -14.41 2.14
N SER A 166 18.92 -13.71 2.39
CA SER A 166 20.10 -14.30 2.99
C SER A 166 19.86 -14.76 4.43
N LEU A 167 19.10 -13.99 5.21
CA LEU A 167 18.72 -14.34 6.58
C LEU A 167 17.83 -15.58 6.62
N ILE A 168 16.87 -15.69 5.70
CA ILE A 168 16.00 -16.86 5.59
C ILE A 168 16.84 -18.12 5.28
N HIS A 169 17.81 -18.04 4.38
CA HIS A 169 18.67 -19.17 4.06
C HIS A 169 19.62 -19.57 5.20
N ILE A 170 20.06 -18.60 6.02
CA ILE A 170 20.90 -18.88 7.20
C ILE A 170 20.07 -19.53 8.31
N SER A 171 18.80 -19.16 8.46
CA SER A 171 17.91 -19.68 9.49
C SER A 171 17.31 -21.05 9.15
N GLU A 172 17.41 -21.52 7.91
CA GLU A 172 16.95 -22.85 7.52
C GLU A 172 17.97 -23.92 8.00
N PRO A 173 17.64 -24.73 9.01
CA PRO A 173 18.55 -25.77 9.47
C PRO A 173 18.75 -26.75 8.31
N THR A 174 19.98 -26.91 7.89
CA THR A 174 20.39 -27.94 6.92
C THR A 174 19.82 -29.29 7.36
N ARG A 175 18.74 -29.70 6.75
CA ARG A 175 18.14 -31.02 6.94
C ARG A 175 19.14 -32.03 6.41
N ARG A 176 20.07 -32.47 7.27
CA ARG A 176 20.97 -33.61 6.97
C ARG A 176 20.09 -34.79 6.64
N ARG A 177 20.09 -35.16 5.39
CA ARG A 177 19.65 -36.51 4.96
C ARG A 177 20.66 -37.51 5.49
N HIS A 178 20.22 -38.33 6.43
CA HIS A 178 20.84 -39.61 6.74
C HIS A 178 20.11 -40.67 5.92
#